data_72223450c78d27102ba37793591c7423
#
_entry.id   72223450c78d27102ba37793591c7423
#
_cell.length_a   1.000
_cell.length_b   1.000
_cell.length_c   1.000
_cell.angle_alpha   90.00
_cell.angle_beta   90.00
_cell.angle_gamma   90.00
#
_symmetry.space_group_name_H-M   'P 1'
#
loop_
_entity.id
_entity.type
_entity.pdbx_description
1 polymer ?
#
loop_
_entity_poly.entity_id
_entity_poly.type
_entity_poly.pdbx_seq_one_letter_code
_entity_poly.pdbx_strand_id
1 'polypeptide(L)'
;MGLQIGLGSRIRKSPFFDALVRHGLTHVTVYNHMYMPGSFGDPDEEYRALVERVSLWDVACERQVEVVGPDAFALCQYVSARDLRGMAVGRVRYAPMCEHDRILLTDPAAPNAPENPAWARNASTRRAAHGAVP
;
A
#
# COMPACT_ATOMS: atom_id res chain seq x y z
N MET A 1 27.18 -10.01 9.02
CA MET A 1 27.11 -10.27 7.55
C MET A 1 26.36 -9.10 6.92
N GLY A 2 26.93 -8.33 6.04
CA GLY A 2 26.26 -7.15 5.46
C GLY A 2 25.27 -7.54 4.36
N LEU A 3 24.26 -6.72 4.14
CA LEU A 3 23.27 -6.88 3.07
C LEU A 3 23.98 -6.84 1.70
N GLN A 4 24.00 -7.96 1.00
CA GLN A 4 24.51 -8.04 -0.38
C GLN A 4 23.33 -8.21 -1.33
N ILE A 5 22.77 -7.10 -1.81
CA ILE A 5 21.68 -7.10 -2.77
C ILE A 5 22.07 -6.29 -3.99
N GLY A 6 21.96 -6.90 -5.17
CA GLY A 6 21.98 -6.17 -6.43
C GLY A 6 20.74 -5.30 -6.55
N LEU A 7 20.87 -4.01 -6.27
CA LEU A 7 19.75 -3.07 -6.36
C LEU A 7 19.44 -2.76 -7.83
N GLY A 8 18.29 -3.18 -8.31
CA GLY A 8 17.82 -2.87 -9.67
C GLY A 8 17.39 -1.41 -9.81
N SER A 9 17.77 -0.77 -10.90
CA SER A 9 17.46 0.66 -11.16
C SER A 9 15.95 0.95 -11.32
N ARG A 10 15.14 -0.08 -11.54
CA ARG A 10 13.69 0.02 -11.73
C ARG A 10 12.88 -0.23 -10.45
N ILE A 11 13.54 -0.59 -9.36
CA ILE A 11 12.91 -0.89 -8.07
C ILE A 11 13.27 0.23 -7.11
N ARG A 12 12.27 0.77 -6.45
CA ARG A 12 12.42 1.91 -5.55
C ARG A 12 12.82 1.46 -4.15
N LYS A 13 13.54 2.31 -3.47
CA LYS A 13 13.73 2.20 -2.01
C LYS A 13 12.61 2.92 -1.29
N SER A 14 12.20 2.41 -0.14
CA SER A 14 11.36 3.17 0.78
C SER A 14 12.11 4.37 1.37
N PRO A 15 11.44 5.41 1.84
CA PRO A 15 12.08 6.50 2.59
C PRO A 15 12.86 6.02 3.82
N PHE A 16 12.51 4.85 4.34
CA PHE A 16 13.12 4.25 5.54
C PHE A 16 14.22 3.24 5.22
N PHE A 17 14.50 2.95 3.95
CA PHE A 17 15.40 1.87 3.52
C PHE A 17 16.77 1.92 4.20
N ASP A 18 17.39 3.10 4.27
CA ASP A 18 18.71 3.25 4.89
C ASP A 18 18.64 3.06 6.43
N ALA A 19 17.51 3.38 7.05
CA ALA A 19 17.27 3.06 8.46
C ALA A 19 17.13 1.54 8.65
N LEU A 20 16.39 0.86 7.80
CA LEU A 20 16.24 -0.61 7.85
C LEU A 20 17.61 -1.31 7.74
N VAL A 21 18.48 -0.84 6.84
CA VAL A 21 19.84 -1.38 6.70
C VAL A 21 20.65 -1.16 8.00
N ARG A 22 20.58 0.03 8.61
CA ARG A 22 21.25 0.29 9.90
C ARG A 22 20.70 -0.58 11.05
N HIS A 23 19.44 -0.97 10.98
CA HIS A 23 18.79 -1.86 11.95
C HIS A 23 18.96 -3.35 11.63
N GLY A 24 19.84 -3.70 10.69
CA GLY A 24 20.23 -5.10 10.46
C GLY A 24 19.38 -5.83 9.42
N LEU A 25 18.76 -5.11 8.47
CA LEU A 25 18.07 -5.73 7.35
C LEU A 25 18.97 -6.72 6.62
N THR A 26 18.56 -7.98 6.54
CA THR A 26 19.33 -9.07 5.91
C THR A 26 18.73 -9.54 4.60
N HIS A 27 17.43 -9.40 4.43
CA HIS A 27 16.71 -9.84 3.24
C HIS A 27 15.65 -8.83 2.84
N VAL A 28 15.47 -8.65 1.54
CA VAL A 28 14.37 -7.86 0.96
C VAL A 28 13.59 -8.70 -0.03
N THR A 29 12.32 -8.39 -0.15
CA THR A 29 11.46 -8.78 -1.26
C THR A 29 11.08 -7.56 -2.07
N VAL A 30 10.39 -7.76 -3.19
CA VAL A 30 9.87 -6.69 -4.02
C VAL A 30 8.35 -6.75 -4.01
N TYR A 31 7.73 -5.68 -3.56
CA TYR A 31 6.31 -5.50 -3.64
C TYR A 31 5.99 -4.11 -4.21
N ASN A 32 5.07 -4.05 -5.15
CA ASN A 32 4.63 -2.81 -5.78
C ASN A 32 5.79 -1.93 -6.32
N HIS A 33 6.78 -2.57 -6.98
CA HIS A 33 7.99 -1.94 -7.49
C HIS A 33 8.84 -1.23 -6.42
N MET A 34 8.79 -1.70 -5.17
CA MET A 34 9.58 -1.19 -4.06
C MET A 34 10.22 -2.34 -3.30
N TYR A 35 11.46 -2.13 -2.82
CA TYR A 35 12.09 -3.04 -1.88
C TYR A 35 11.35 -2.98 -0.56
N MET A 36 10.86 -4.11 -0.11
CA MET A 36 10.20 -4.30 1.17
C MET A 36 11.06 -5.18 2.07
N PRO A 37 11.23 -4.84 3.35
CA PRO A 37 12.00 -5.68 4.27
C PRO A 37 11.35 -7.06 4.38
N GLY A 38 12.19 -8.10 4.26
CA GLY A 38 11.77 -9.48 4.38
C GLY A 38 12.25 -10.15 5.65
N SER A 39 13.43 -9.78 6.14
CA SER A 39 13.98 -10.31 7.40
C SER A 39 15.11 -9.46 7.93
N PHE A 40 15.28 -9.47 9.26
CA PHE A 40 16.38 -8.82 10.00
C PHE A 40 17.32 -9.83 10.67
N GLY A 41 17.19 -11.11 10.34
CA GLY A 41 18.13 -12.13 10.78
C GLY A 41 17.52 -13.45 11.17
N ASP A 42 16.83 -13.53 12.28
CA ASP A 42 16.22 -14.77 12.80
C ASP A 42 14.70 -14.76 12.60
N PRO A 43 14.17 -15.51 11.63
CA PRO A 43 12.73 -15.56 11.37
C PRO A 43 11.90 -16.06 12.56
N ASP A 44 12.46 -16.95 13.39
CA ASP A 44 11.73 -17.49 14.53
C ASP A 44 11.59 -16.43 15.64
N GLU A 45 12.63 -15.61 15.87
CA GLU A 45 12.56 -14.47 16.77
C GLU A 45 11.64 -13.36 16.25
N GLU A 46 11.66 -13.10 14.95
CA GLU A 46 10.75 -12.15 14.32
C GLU A 46 9.29 -12.59 14.45
N TYR A 47 9.02 -13.88 14.28
CA TYR A 47 7.68 -14.45 14.48
C TYR A 47 7.24 -14.37 15.95
N ARG A 48 8.12 -14.69 16.90
CA ARG A 48 7.80 -14.52 18.33
C ARG A 48 7.53 -13.05 18.67
N ALA A 49 8.31 -12.11 18.11
CA ALA A 49 8.06 -10.70 18.30
C ALA A 49 6.70 -10.26 17.77
N LEU A 50 6.28 -10.81 16.64
CA LEU A 50 4.95 -10.53 16.07
C LEU A 50 3.81 -11.02 16.97
N VAL A 51 3.97 -12.20 17.58
CA VAL A 51 2.91 -12.84 18.38
C VAL A 51 2.89 -12.35 19.83
N GLU A 52 4.06 -12.13 20.42
CA GLU A 52 4.20 -11.91 21.87
C GLU A 52 4.58 -10.46 22.25
N ARG A 53 5.05 -9.68 21.28
CA ARG A 53 5.58 -8.32 21.49
C ARG A 53 4.96 -7.34 20.50
N VAL A 54 5.66 -6.25 20.21
CA VAL A 54 5.27 -5.23 19.25
C VAL A 54 6.21 -5.28 18.06
N SER A 55 5.65 -5.26 16.84
CA SER A 55 6.39 -5.20 15.58
C SER A 55 6.13 -3.89 14.86
N LEU A 56 7.18 -3.31 14.28
CA LEU A 56 7.11 -2.15 13.38
C LEU A 56 7.27 -2.60 11.94
N TRP A 57 6.38 -2.17 11.08
CA TRP A 57 6.35 -2.56 9.68
C TRP A 57 6.59 -1.37 8.76
N ASP A 58 7.55 -1.49 7.82
CA ASP A 58 7.68 -0.54 6.73
C ASP A 58 6.66 -0.89 5.63
N VAL A 59 5.59 -0.12 5.56
CA VAL A 59 4.51 -0.27 4.59
C VAL A 59 4.52 0.84 3.54
N ALA A 60 5.66 1.48 3.31
CA ALA A 60 5.80 2.58 2.33
C ALA A 60 5.56 2.13 0.87
N CYS A 61 5.52 0.82 0.61
CA CYS A 61 5.10 0.25 -0.67
C CYS A 61 3.59 0.45 -0.93
N GLU A 62 2.80 0.67 0.12
CA GLU A 62 1.37 0.94 0.05
C GLU A 62 1.12 2.38 -0.38
N ARG A 63 0.83 2.57 -1.66
CA ARG A 63 0.55 3.89 -2.23
C ARG A 63 -0.89 4.29 -2.02
N GLN A 64 -1.12 5.57 -1.92
CA GLN A 64 -2.46 6.13 -1.78
C GLN A 64 -2.82 6.93 -3.03
N VAL A 65 -4.05 6.75 -3.50
CA VAL A 65 -4.69 7.56 -4.53
C VAL A 65 -5.96 8.13 -3.91
N GLU A 66 -6.06 9.44 -3.89
CA GLU A 66 -7.27 10.13 -3.45
C GLU A 66 -8.12 10.48 -4.67
N VAL A 67 -9.40 10.15 -4.60
CA VAL A 67 -10.39 10.50 -5.61
C VAL A 67 -11.37 11.49 -4.99
N VAL A 68 -11.45 12.68 -5.57
CA VAL A 68 -12.21 13.82 -5.03
C VAL A 68 -13.15 14.37 -6.09
N GLY A 69 -14.33 14.74 -5.70
CA GLY A 69 -15.32 15.39 -6.56
C GLY A 69 -16.72 14.77 -6.48
N PRO A 70 -17.71 15.37 -7.12
CA PRO A 70 -19.11 14.91 -7.05
C PRO A 70 -19.27 13.47 -7.57
N ASP A 71 -18.47 13.07 -8.55
CA ASP A 71 -18.54 11.73 -9.17
C ASP A 71 -17.52 10.74 -8.58
N ALA A 72 -16.77 11.11 -7.53
CA ALA A 72 -15.73 10.28 -6.95
C ALA A 72 -16.26 8.89 -6.52
N PHE A 73 -17.42 8.84 -5.88
CA PHE A 73 -18.04 7.58 -5.52
C PHE A 73 -18.43 6.73 -6.74
N ALA A 74 -19.02 7.37 -7.76
CA ALA A 74 -19.42 6.67 -8.98
C ALA A 74 -18.21 6.06 -9.70
N LEU A 75 -17.09 6.78 -9.79
CA LEU A 75 -15.85 6.26 -10.34
C LEU A 75 -15.29 5.09 -9.50
N CYS A 76 -15.23 5.23 -8.18
CA CYS A 76 -14.74 4.16 -7.32
C CYS A 76 -15.62 2.90 -7.40
N GLN A 77 -16.94 3.07 -7.46
CA GLN A 77 -17.89 1.97 -7.64
C GLN A 77 -17.73 1.32 -9.02
N TYR A 78 -17.50 2.11 -10.06
CA TYR A 78 -17.35 1.61 -11.43
C TYR A 78 -16.09 0.74 -11.60
N VAL A 79 -14.96 1.15 -11.01
CA VAL A 79 -13.69 0.41 -11.12
C VAL A 79 -13.55 -0.75 -10.13
N SER A 80 -14.41 -0.80 -9.11
CA SER A 80 -14.39 -1.84 -8.09
C SER A 80 -15.34 -2.98 -8.43
N ALA A 81 -14.85 -4.22 -8.34
CA ALA A 81 -15.69 -5.41 -8.44
C ALA A 81 -16.61 -5.59 -7.20
N ARG A 82 -16.40 -4.79 -6.16
CA ARG A 82 -17.18 -4.86 -4.92
C ARG A 82 -18.19 -3.74 -4.82
N ASP A 83 -19.37 -4.04 -4.28
CA ASP A 83 -20.36 -3.02 -3.95
C ASP A 83 -19.87 -2.17 -2.77
N LEU A 84 -19.66 -0.87 -3.03
CA LEU A 84 -19.25 0.12 -2.04
C LEU A 84 -20.42 0.92 -1.48
N ARG A 85 -21.64 0.72 -1.98
CA ARG A 85 -22.83 1.44 -1.51
C ARG A 85 -23.09 1.19 -0.03
N GLY A 86 -23.57 2.18 0.65
CA GLY A 86 -23.86 2.11 2.09
C GLY A 86 -22.65 1.99 2.99
N MET A 87 -21.43 2.20 2.47
CA MET A 87 -20.23 2.25 3.30
C MET A 87 -20.21 3.55 4.11
N ALA A 88 -20.28 3.41 5.43
CA ALA A 88 -20.26 4.57 6.33
C ALA A 88 -18.89 5.27 6.29
N VAL A 89 -18.90 6.57 6.55
CA VAL A 89 -17.67 7.37 6.73
C VAL A 89 -16.80 6.76 7.83
N GLY A 90 -15.50 6.74 7.61
CA GLY A 90 -14.51 6.12 8.50
C GLY A 90 -14.39 4.60 8.36
N ARG A 91 -15.16 3.96 7.49
CA ARG A 91 -15.05 2.53 7.21
C ARG A 91 -14.13 2.29 6.01
N VAL A 92 -13.53 1.12 6.01
CA VAL A 92 -12.67 0.61 4.92
C VAL A 92 -13.29 -0.67 4.38
N ARG A 93 -13.28 -0.82 3.05
CA ARG A 93 -13.60 -2.09 2.37
C ARG A 93 -12.48 -2.48 1.43
N TYR A 94 -12.20 -3.75 1.37
CA TYR A 94 -11.37 -4.32 0.32
C TYR A 94 -12.12 -4.20 -1.02
N ALA A 95 -11.48 -3.58 -2.01
CA ALA A 95 -12.12 -3.19 -3.27
C ALA A 95 -11.25 -3.60 -4.48
N PRO A 96 -11.21 -4.88 -4.85
CA PRO A 96 -10.42 -5.36 -5.97
C PRO A 96 -10.84 -4.66 -7.26
N MET A 97 -9.85 -4.26 -8.04
CA MET A 97 -10.04 -3.63 -9.35
C MET A 97 -9.55 -4.58 -10.44
N CYS A 98 -10.38 -4.78 -11.44
CA CYS A 98 -10.12 -5.70 -12.54
C CYS A 98 -10.17 -4.97 -13.89
N GLU A 99 -9.43 -5.47 -14.85
CA GLU A 99 -9.60 -5.13 -16.26
C GLU A 99 -10.82 -5.79 -16.88
N HIS A 100 -11.17 -5.40 -18.11
CA HIS A 100 -12.30 -5.92 -18.85
C HIS A 100 -12.19 -7.42 -19.14
N ASP A 101 -10.98 -7.94 -19.28
CA ASP A 101 -10.67 -9.35 -19.44
C ASP A 101 -10.64 -10.15 -18.12
N ARG A 102 -11.04 -9.53 -17.01
CA ARG A 102 -11.11 -10.08 -15.65
C ARG A 102 -9.77 -10.31 -14.97
N ILE A 103 -8.68 -9.77 -15.49
CA ILE A 103 -7.40 -9.77 -14.81
C ILE A 103 -7.45 -8.81 -13.63
N LEU A 104 -7.05 -9.29 -12.45
CA LEU A 104 -6.91 -8.46 -11.26
C LEU A 104 -5.75 -7.47 -11.46
N LEU A 105 -6.04 -6.18 -11.50
CA LEU A 105 -5.03 -5.14 -11.62
C LEU A 105 -4.41 -4.80 -10.28
N THR A 106 -5.24 -4.74 -9.24
CA THR A 106 -4.83 -4.31 -7.91
C THR A 106 -5.93 -4.64 -6.89
N ASP A 107 -5.54 -4.76 -5.65
CA ASP A 107 -6.40 -5.12 -4.53
C ASP A 107 -6.41 -4.05 -3.42
N PRO A 108 -6.87 -2.83 -3.72
CA PRO A 108 -6.84 -1.74 -2.77
C PRO A 108 -7.83 -1.93 -1.62
N ALA A 109 -7.52 -1.29 -0.50
CA ALA A 109 -8.50 -0.95 0.50
C ALA A 109 -9.07 0.44 0.21
N ALA A 110 -10.39 0.54 0.11
CA ALA A 110 -11.10 1.79 -0.15
C ALA A 110 -11.73 2.32 1.14
N PRO A 111 -11.08 3.26 1.84
CA PRO A 111 -11.67 3.93 3.00
C PRO A 111 -12.59 5.07 2.58
N ASN A 112 -13.64 5.32 3.35
CA ASN A 112 -14.52 6.47 3.21
C ASN A 112 -14.17 7.51 4.28
N ALA A 113 -13.58 8.65 3.87
CA ALA A 113 -13.06 9.66 4.80
C ALA A 113 -14.11 10.71 5.19
N PRO A 114 -13.97 11.29 6.40
CA PRO A 114 -14.90 12.29 6.90
C PRO A 114 -14.93 13.58 6.07
N GLU A 115 -13.76 14.00 5.55
CA GLU A 115 -13.62 15.25 4.80
C GLU A 115 -14.17 15.14 3.38
N ASN A 116 -14.31 13.91 2.88
CA ASN A 116 -14.82 13.67 1.55
C ASN A 116 -15.54 12.32 1.50
N PRO A 117 -16.89 12.32 1.59
CA PRO A 117 -17.67 11.10 1.71
C PRO A 117 -17.64 10.19 0.47
N ALA A 118 -16.96 10.60 -0.60
CA ALA A 118 -16.91 9.86 -1.85
C ALA A 118 -15.47 9.66 -2.35
N TRP A 119 -14.56 9.17 -1.52
CA TRP A 119 -13.19 8.91 -1.93
C TRP A 119 -12.75 7.46 -1.69
N ALA A 120 -11.82 7.00 -2.52
CA ALA A 120 -11.10 5.76 -2.33
C ALA A 120 -9.61 6.04 -2.23
N ARG A 121 -8.93 5.38 -1.30
CA ARG A 121 -7.47 5.33 -1.26
C ARG A 121 -7.03 3.95 -1.73
N ASN A 122 -6.16 3.93 -2.70
CA ASN A 122 -5.57 2.70 -3.19
C ASN A 122 -4.11 2.60 -2.71
N ALA A 123 -3.80 1.50 -2.07
CA ALA A 123 -2.46 1.18 -1.64
C ALA A 123 -1.48 0.89 -2.80
N SER A 124 -1.96 0.54 -3.99
CA SER A 124 -1.11 -0.07 -5.02
C SER A 124 -0.76 0.81 -6.21
N THR A 125 -1.41 1.95 -6.46
CA THR A 125 -1.20 2.70 -7.70
C THR A 125 -0.84 4.18 -7.55
N ARG A 126 0.01 4.59 -8.43
CA ARG A 126 0.58 5.88 -8.78
C ARG A 126 -0.01 7.14 -8.12
N ARG A 127 0.93 7.88 -7.53
CA ARG A 127 1.01 9.33 -7.33
C ARG A 127 -0.34 10.04 -7.16
N ALA A 128 -0.63 10.40 -5.91
CA ALA A 128 -1.53 11.49 -5.67
C ALA A 128 -1.06 12.70 -6.51
N ALA A 129 -1.87 13.13 -7.43
CA ALA A 129 -1.65 14.39 -8.08
C ALA A 129 -1.88 15.47 -7.00
N HIS A 130 -0.82 15.93 -6.36
CA HIS A 130 -0.83 17.24 -5.74
C HIS A 130 -0.92 18.27 -6.86
N GLY A 131 -2.11 18.59 -7.22
CA GLY A 131 -2.48 19.69 -8.04
C GLY A 131 -3.67 20.33 -7.37
N ALA A 132 -3.44 21.10 -6.32
CA ALA A 132 -4.31 22.22 -6.06
C ALA A 132 -4.15 23.13 -7.28
N VAL A 133 -5.09 23.07 -8.19
CA VAL A 133 -5.26 24.11 -9.19
C VAL A 133 -6.08 25.20 -8.51
N PRO A 134 -5.64 26.46 -8.57
CA PRO A 134 -6.31 27.60 -7.94
C PRO A 134 -7.71 27.82 -8.51
#